data_9480786c14eaa6a1bac34c76d9d21104
#
_entry.id   9480786c14eaa6a1bac34c76d9d21104
#
_cell.length_a   1.000
_cell.length_b   1.000
_cell.length_c   1.000
_cell.angle_alpha   90.00
_cell.angle_beta   90.00
_cell.angle_gamma   90.00
#
_symmetry.space_group_name_H-M   'P 1'
#
loop_
_entity.id
_entity.type
_entity.pdbx_description
1 polymer ?
#
loop_
_entity_poly.entity_id
_entity_poly.type
_entity_poly.pdbx_seq_one_letter_code
_entity_poly.pdbx_strand_id
1 'polypeptide(L)'
;YFCSLEEQGVYAIITNYGSLVARLFFQPIEESLRLYCTKLLTEKNEKRTNLNNSKKLLSYLTVFYVNFCVLCVLGGYPNASFLLKILLGSSSTKWENTGLFQIFPTYVLYIPFLAFNGIFELFFSSVATQQDISRHSIFMTILSVVFFVALFLFIDIYQLGVSGLIFANMANMTLRIG
;
A
#
# COMPACT_ATOMS: atom_id res chain seq x y z
N TYR A 1 -20.81 13.99 5.22
CA TYR A 1 -20.24 15.23 4.64
C TYR A 1 -18.91 15.61 5.31
N PHE A 2 -17.93 14.70 5.31
CA PHE A 2 -16.60 14.92 5.93
C PHE A 2 -15.59 15.61 5.02
N CYS A 3 -15.83 15.65 3.69
CA CYS A 3 -14.94 16.28 2.73
C CYS A 3 -15.75 17.01 1.64
N SER A 4 -15.24 18.16 1.16
CA SER A 4 -15.81 18.89 0.03
C SER A 4 -15.70 18.10 -1.28
N LEU A 5 -16.49 18.45 -2.30
CA LEU A 5 -16.40 17.84 -3.64
C LEU A 5 -15.01 18.04 -4.27
N GLU A 6 -14.38 19.18 -4.01
CA GLU A 6 -13.02 19.48 -4.47
C GLU A 6 -12.00 18.55 -3.81
N GLU A 7 -12.06 18.35 -2.49
CA GLU A 7 -11.19 17.42 -1.76
C GLU A 7 -11.36 15.98 -2.23
N GLN A 8 -12.58 15.56 -2.55
CA GLN A 8 -12.84 14.23 -3.12
C GLN A 8 -12.19 14.09 -4.50
N GLY A 9 -12.26 15.14 -5.34
CA GLY A 9 -11.56 15.19 -6.62
C GLY A 9 -10.05 15.10 -6.47
N VAL A 10 -9.48 15.85 -5.56
CA VAL A 10 -8.05 15.81 -5.21
C VAL A 10 -7.63 14.39 -4.77
N TYR A 11 -8.39 13.78 -3.87
CA TYR A 11 -8.12 12.41 -3.41
C TYR A 11 -8.19 11.39 -4.56
N ALA A 12 -9.19 11.51 -5.44
CA ALA A 12 -9.33 10.62 -6.60
C ALA A 12 -8.11 10.70 -7.54
N ILE A 13 -7.58 11.89 -7.79
CA ILE A 13 -6.37 12.09 -8.60
C ILE A 13 -5.15 11.49 -7.89
N ILE A 14 -4.96 11.79 -6.61
CA ILE A 14 -3.84 11.28 -5.83
C ILE A 14 -3.83 9.75 -5.84
N THR A 15 -4.97 9.12 -5.59
CA THR A 15 -5.08 7.66 -5.58
C THR A 15 -4.87 7.05 -6.95
N ASN A 16 -5.35 7.66 -8.02
CA ASN A 16 -5.14 7.17 -9.36
C ASN A 16 -3.66 7.21 -9.77
N TYR A 17 -3.01 8.35 -9.64
CA TYR A 17 -1.60 8.48 -10.03
C TYR A 17 -0.65 7.80 -9.03
N GLY A 18 -0.92 7.89 -7.74
CA GLY A 18 -0.14 7.21 -6.72
C GLY A 18 -0.23 5.68 -6.82
N SER A 19 -1.40 5.14 -7.17
CA SER A 19 -1.57 3.70 -7.36
C SER A 19 -0.93 3.16 -8.64
N LEU A 20 -0.52 4.01 -9.58
CA LEU A 20 0.22 3.56 -10.78
C LEU A 20 1.49 2.81 -10.39
N VAL A 21 2.23 3.28 -9.41
CA VAL A 21 3.44 2.59 -8.90
C VAL A 21 3.08 1.19 -8.42
N ALA A 22 2.02 1.06 -7.62
CA ALA A 22 1.58 -0.24 -7.13
C ALA A 22 1.17 -1.17 -8.27
N ARG A 23 0.41 -0.69 -9.25
CA ARG A 23 -0.08 -1.50 -10.39
C ARG A 23 1.00 -1.91 -11.35
N LEU A 24 1.97 -1.03 -11.63
CA LEU A 24 3.00 -1.30 -12.63
C LEU A 24 4.18 -2.10 -12.08
N PHE A 25 4.53 -1.91 -10.80
CA PHE A 25 5.70 -2.54 -10.20
C PHE A 25 5.33 -3.62 -9.19
N PHE A 26 4.44 -3.35 -8.24
CA PHE A 26 4.20 -4.30 -7.16
C PHE A 26 3.29 -5.46 -7.57
N GLN A 27 2.18 -5.20 -8.26
CA GLN A 27 1.26 -6.28 -8.66
C GLN A 27 1.93 -7.38 -9.48
N PRO A 28 2.74 -7.11 -10.53
CA PRO A 28 3.41 -8.17 -11.28
C PRO A 28 4.39 -8.98 -10.43
N ILE A 29 5.10 -8.32 -9.49
CA ILE A 29 6.01 -9.02 -8.57
C ILE A 29 5.22 -9.91 -7.61
N GLU A 30 4.13 -9.39 -7.05
CA GLU A 30 3.25 -10.11 -6.14
C GLU A 30 2.62 -11.34 -6.82
N GLU A 31 2.07 -11.19 -8.02
CA GLU A 31 1.49 -12.30 -8.78
C GLU A 31 2.53 -13.38 -9.12
N SER A 32 3.74 -12.97 -9.52
CA SER A 32 4.84 -13.88 -9.79
C SER A 32 5.27 -14.65 -8.54
N LEU A 33 5.35 -13.97 -7.39
CA LEU A 33 5.64 -14.58 -6.10
C LEU A 33 4.55 -15.59 -5.70
N ARG A 34 3.27 -15.21 -5.88
CA ARG A 34 2.13 -16.10 -5.59
C ARG A 34 2.23 -17.40 -6.38
N LEU A 35 2.40 -17.29 -7.69
CA LEU A 35 2.50 -18.45 -8.57
C LEU A 35 3.68 -19.36 -8.18
N TYR A 36 4.83 -18.76 -7.90
CA TYR A 36 6.02 -19.49 -7.48
C TYR A 36 5.82 -20.21 -6.13
N CYS A 37 5.35 -19.52 -5.12
CA CYS A 37 5.08 -20.12 -3.79
C CYS A 37 4.02 -21.21 -3.87
N THR A 38 2.93 -20.98 -4.59
CA THR A 38 1.87 -21.98 -4.76
C THR A 38 2.40 -23.24 -5.44
N LYS A 39 3.19 -23.09 -6.52
CA LYS A 39 3.80 -24.23 -7.22
C LYS A 39 4.73 -25.03 -6.30
N LEU A 40 5.66 -24.36 -5.61
CA LEU A 40 6.61 -25.01 -4.70
C LEU A 40 5.90 -25.75 -3.55
N LEU A 41 4.84 -25.16 -2.99
CA LEU A 41 4.16 -25.74 -1.83
C LEU A 41 3.17 -26.85 -2.21
N THR A 42 2.79 -26.94 -3.48
CA THR A 42 1.96 -28.05 -4.02
C THR A 42 2.77 -29.30 -4.23
N GLU A 43 4.08 -29.22 -4.46
CA GLU A 43 4.97 -30.36 -4.61
C GLU A 43 5.20 -31.06 -3.26
N LYS A 44 4.65 -32.28 -3.11
CA LYS A 44 4.62 -33.03 -1.83
C LYS A 44 5.98 -33.59 -1.39
N ASN A 45 6.89 -33.85 -2.30
CA ASN A 45 8.09 -34.65 -2.03
C ASN A 45 9.18 -33.91 -1.21
N GLU A 46 9.20 -32.56 -1.18
CA GLU A 46 10.21 -31.78 -0.48
C GLU A 46 9.61 -30.56 0.25
N LYS A 47 8.50 -30.75 0.94
CA LYS A 47 7.74 -29.65 1.54
C LYS A 47 8.59 -28.72 2.43
N ARG A 48 9.53 -29.26 3.20
CA ARG A 48 10.40 -28.47 4.09
C ARG A 48 11.43 -27.65 3.33
N THR A 49 12.04 -28.23 2.29
CA THR A 49 13.00 -27.56 1.40
C THR A 49 12.30 -26.44 0.62
N ASN A 50 11.13 -26.72 0.09
CA ASN A 50 10.32 -25.78 -0.66
C ASN A 50 9.87 -24.60 0.20
N LEU A 51 9.48 -24.82 1.45
CA LEU A 51 9.16 -23.75 2.39
C LEU A 51 10.37 -22.88 2.71
N ASN A 52 11.57 -23.47 2.87
CA ASN A 52 12.79 -22.71 3.09
C ASN A 52 13.18 -21.87 1.86
N ASN A 53 12.98 -22.38 0.66
CA ASN A 53 13.22 -21.66 -0.59
C ASN A 53 12.23 -20.48 -0.73
N SER A 54 10.96 -20.68 -0.40
CA SER A 54 9.96 -19.61 -0.39
C SER A 54 10.31 -18.51 0.62
N LYS A 55 10.77 -18.88 1.83
CA LYS A 55 11.24 -17.92 2.84
C LYS A 55 12.46 -17.12 2.38
N LYS A 56 13.42 -17.77 1.73
CA LYS A 56 14.61 -17.07 1.15
C LYS A 56 14.19 -16.08 0.08
N LEU A 57 13.28 -16.46 -0.81
CA LEU A 57 12.75 -15.56 -1.84
C LEU A 57 12.03 -14.37 -1.20
N LEU A 58 11.18 -14.61 -0.21
CA LEU A 58 10.54 -13.53 0.54
C LEU A 58 11.56 -12.58 1.17
N SER A 59 12.63 -13.12 1.77
CA SER A 59 13.70 -12.30 2.36
C SER A 59 14.40 -11.42 1.31
N TYR A 60 14.73 -11.95 0.13
CA TYR A 60 15.33 -11.17 -0.95
C TYR A 60 14.39 -10.07 -1.45
N LEU A 61 13.11 -10.39 -1.63
CA LEU A 61 12.11 -9.40 -2.03
C LEU A 61 11.91 -8.34 -0.93
N THR A 62 11.91 -8.72 0.33
CA THR A 62 11.82 -7.76 1.45
C THR A 62 13.00 -6.77 1.39
N VAL A 63 14.23 -7.25 1.19
CA VAL A 63 15.40 -6.37 1.04
C VAL A 63 15.25 -5.46 -0.17
N PHE A 64 14.79 -5.97 -1.31
CA PHE A 64 14.52 -5.16 -2.49
C PHE A 64 13.48 -4.07 -2.19
N TYR A 65 12.37 -4.42 -1.53
CA TYR A 65 11.32 -3.46 -1.16
C TYR A 65 11.82 -2.42 -0.15
N VAL A 66 12.66 -2.80 0.81
CA VAL A 66 13.29 -1.82 1.74
C VAL A 66 14.11 -0.80 0.96
N ASN A 67 14.97 -1.24 0.03
CA ASN A 67 15.75 -0.32 -0.80
C ASN A 67 14.87 0.57 -1.66
N PHE A 68 13.80 0.02 -2.25
CA PHE A 68 12.82 0.79 -3.00
C PHE A 68 12.10 1.82 -2.13
N CYS A 69 11.73 1.47 -0.90
CA CYS A 69 11.10 2.40 0.05
C CYS A 69 12.05 3.54 0.44
N VAL A 70 13.33 3.25 0.67
CA VAL A 70 14.36 4.29 0.91
C VAL A 70 14.43 5.25 -0.28
N LEU A 71 14.42 4.73 -1.52
CA LEU A 71 14.39 5.55 -2.73
C LEU A 71 13.12 6.41 -2.80
N CYS A 72 11.94 5.85 -2.49
CA CYS A 72 10.68 6.60 -2.47
C CYS A 72 10.69 7.71 -1.41
N VAL A 73 11.23 7.46 -0.22
CA VAL A 73 11.27 8.45 0.86
C VAL A 73 12.29 9.53 0.57
N LEU A 74 13.53 9.18 0.20
CA LEU A 74 14.61 10.15 -0.01
C LEU A 74 14.53 10.85 -1.37
N GLY A 75 14.11 10.16 -2.41
CA GLY A 75 14.02 10.69 -3.77
C GLY A 75 12.60 11.12 -4.15
N GLY A 76 11.61 10.28 -3.86
CA GLY A 76 10.22 10.48 -4.27
C GLY A 76 9.52 11.58 -3.47
N TYR A 77 9.61 11.56 -2.15
CA TYR A 77 8.91 12.52 -1.28
C TYR A 77 9.30 13.99 -1.58
N PRO A 78 10.59 14.39 -1.60
CA PRO A 78 10.96 15.79 -1.88
C PRO A 78 10.64 16.21 -3.31
N ASN A 79 10.64 15.28 -4.27
CA ASN A 79 10.36 15.54 -5.67
C ASN A 79 8.91 15.21 -6.09
N ALA A 80 8.04 14.84 -5.14
CA ALA A 80 6.69 14.39 -5.43
C ALA A 80 5.87 15.39 -6.25
N SER A 81 5.91 16.66 -5.89
CA SER A 81 5.20 17.72 -6.63
C SER A 81 5.70 17.88 -8.07
N PHE A 82 7.01 17.75 -8.30
CA PHE A 82 7.59 17.79 -9.64
C PHE A 82 7.17 16.56 -10.46
N LEU A 83 7.23 15.37 -9.89
CA LEU A 83 6.78 14.13 -10.53
C LEU A 83 5.30 14.20 -10.90
N LEU A 84 4.47 14.73 -10.01
CA LEU A 84 3.04 14.90 -10.29
C LEU A 84 2.80 15.90 -11.42
N LYS A 85 3.56 17.00 -11.50
CA LYS A 85 3.47 17.95 -12.63
C LYS A 85 3.80 17.27 -13.97
N ILE A 86 4.80 16.42 -14.03
CA ILE A 86 5.11 15.64 -15.24
C ILE A 86 3.95 14.71 -15.61
N LEU A 87 3.38 13.99 -14.64
CA LEU A 87 2.28 13.05 -14.88
C LEU A 87 1.00 13.74 -15.34
N LEU A 88 0.68 14.91 -14.80
CA LEU A 88 -0.48 15.70 -15.18
C LEU A 88 -0.29 16.48 -16.49
N GLY A 89 0.95 16.76 -16.87
CA GLY A 89 1.28 17.52 -18.07
C GLY A 89 0.59 18.90 -18.08
N SER A 90 -0.08 19.23 -19.19
CA SER A 90 -0.80 20.52 -19.37
C SER A 90 -1.99 20.69 -18.41
N SER A 91 -2.50 19.61 -17.83
CA SER A 91 -3.60 19.69 -16.86
C SER A 91 -3.15 20.12 -15.46
N SER A 92 -1.84 20.23 -15.21
CA SER A 92 -1.29 20.63 -13.91
C SER A 92 -1.76 21.99 -13.44
N THR A 93 -1.91 22.95 -14.35
CA THR A 93 -2.36 24.32 -14.06
C THR A 93 -3.78 24.40 -13.47
N LYS A 94 -4.66 23.47 -13.85
CA LYS A 94 -6.03 23.39 -13.30
C LYS A 94 -6.05 23.02 -11.82
N TRP A 95 -5.02 22.34 -11.33
CA TRP A 95 -4.93 21.77 -10.00
C TRP A 95 -3.96 22.52 -9.07
N GLU A 96 -3.29 23.57 -9.55
CA GLU A 96 -2.32 24.34 -8.75
C GLU A 96 -2.93 24.97 -7.50
N ASN A 97 -4.20 25.37 -7.55
CA ASN A 97 -4.90 26.03 -6.44
C ASN A 97 -5.68 25.07 -5.52
N THR A 98 -5.67 23.76 -5.78
CA THR A 98 -6.53 22.79 -5.09
C THR A 98 -5.87 22.03 -3.94
N GLY A 99 -4.67 22.41 -3.52
CA GLY A 99 -3.92 21.68 -2.47
C GLY A 99 -3.37 20.31 -2.91
N LEU A 100 -3.63 19.88 -4.16
CA LEU A 100 -3.19 18.60 -4.70
C LEU A 100 -1.69 18.37 -4.53
N PHE A 101 -0.88 19.37 -4.87
CA PHE A 101 0.59 19.29 -4.79
C PHE A 101 1.14 19.28 -3.36
N GLN A 102 0.36 19.73 -2.38
CA GLN A 102 0.73 19.68 -0.96
C GLN A 102 0.42 18.31 -0.35
N ILE A 103 -0.65 17.64 -0.81
CA ILE A 103 -1.10 16.36 -0.27
C ILE A 103 -0.40 15.17 -0.94
N PHE A 104 -0.04 15.28 -2.22
CA PHE A 104 0.58 14.19 -2.98
C PHE A 104 1.89 13.66 -2.36
N PRO A 105 2.80 14.49 -1.81
CA PRO A 105 3.96 13.98 -1.08
C PRO A 105 3.60 13.02 0.06
N THR A 106 2.54 13.31 0.82
CA THR A 106 2.05 12.42 1.87
C THR A 106 1.62 11.05 1.32
N TYR A 107 1.03 11.02 0.12
CA TYR A 107 0.69 9.77 -0.54
C TYR A 107 1.94 8.98 -0.98
N VAL A 108 3.01 9.66 -1.39
CA VAL A 108 4.28 8.99 -1.72
C VAL A 108 4.83 8.23 -0.51
N LEU A 109 4.68 8.77 0.70
CA LEU A 109 5.03 8.08 1.93
C LEU A 109 4.13 6.87 2.24
N TYR A 110 2.92 6.82 1.68
CA TYR A 110 2.01 5.68 1.81
C TYR A 110 2.42 4.48 0.92
N ILE A 111 3.12 4.72 -0.19
CA ILE A 111 3.56 3.66 -1.14
C ILE A 111 4.34 2.53 -0.46
N PRO A 112 5.33 2.78 0.44
CA PRO A 112 5.99 1.75 1.22
C PRO A 112 5.05 0.82 1.98
N PHE A 113 4.03 1.37 2.62
CA PHE A 113 3.06 0.57 3.39
C PHE A 113 2.22 -0.34 2.49
N LEU A 114 1.81 0.16 1.30
CA LEU A 114 1.16 -0.65 0.28
C LEU A 114 2.05 -1.81 -0.17
N ALA A 115 3.33 -1.53 -0.44
CA ALA A 115 4.30 -2.51 -0.90
C ALA A 115 4.49 -3.66 0.10
N PHE A 116 4.74 -3.33 1.37
CA PHE A 116 4.94 -4.34 2.41
C PHE A 116 3.65 -5.12 2.71
N ASN A 117 2.50 -4.44 2.80
CA ASN A 117 1.23 -5.11 3.00
C ASN A 117 0.97 -6.14 1.89
N GLY A 118 1.18 -5.77 0.62
CA GLY A 118 0.96 -6.66 -0.51
C GLY A 118 1.81 -7.92 -0.45
N ILE A 119 3.13 -7.78 -0.26
CA ILE A 119 4.04 -8.94 -0.25
C ILE A 119 3.81 -9.88 0.95
N PHE A 120 3.53 -9.34 2.15
CA PHE A 120 3.29 -10.17 3.34
C PHE A 120 1.94 -10.87 3.28
N GLU A 121 0.88 -10.18 2.88
CA GLU A 121 -0.45 -10.75 2.71
C GLU A 121 -0.46 -11.88 1.66
N LEU A 122 0.26 -11.67 0.56
CA LEU A 122 0.40 -12.65 -0.49
C LEU A 122 1.16 -13.90 -0.01
N PHE A 123 2.29 -13.70 0.67
CA PHE A 123 3.05 -14.82 1.21
C PHE A 123 2.23 -15.59 2.23
N PHE A 124 1.55 -14.90 3.16
CA PHE A 124 0.65 -15.52 4.12
C PHE A 124 -0.41 -16.36 3.42
N SER A 125 -1.12 -15.79 2.43
CA SER A 125 -2.18 -16.49 1.70
C SER A 125 -1.68 -17.72 0.91
N SER A 126 -0.39 -17.75 0.54
CA SER A 126 0.22 -18.88 -0.17
C SER A 126 0.61 -20.04 0.77
N VAL A 127 0.89 -19.75 2.04
CA VAL A 127 1.40 -20.74 3.02
C VAL A 127 0.33 -21.16 4.03
N ALA A 128 -0.65 -20.30 4.29
CA ALA A 128 -1.65 -20.48 5.34
C ALA A 128 -2.60 -21.64 5.07
N THR A 129 -3.01 -22.31 6.14
CA THR A 129 -4.07 -23.31 6.09
C THR A 129 -5.45 -22.64 5.99
N GLN A 130 -6.49 -23.41 5.63
CA GLN A 130 -7.86 -22.90 5.57
C GLN A 130 -8.32 -22.31 6.93
N GLN A 131 -7.85 -22.88 8.04
CA GLN A 131 -8.18 -22.36 9.38
C GLN A 131 -7.48 -21.02 9.65
N ASP A 132 -6.21 -20.87 9.21
CA ASP A 132 -5.47 -19.63 9.38
C ASP A 132 -6.09 -18.51 8.54
N ILE A 133 -6.51 -18.80 7.31
CA ILE A 133 -7.21 -17.85 6.43
C ILE A 133 -8.53 -17.39 7.09
N SER A 134 -9.29 -18.31 7.70
CA SER A 134 -10.53 -17.95 8.38
C SER A 134 -10.28 -17.06 9.59
N ARG A 135 -9.27 -17.35 10.42
CA ARG A 135 -8.87 -16.49 11.55
C ARG A 135 -8.40 -15.11 11.08
N HIS A 136 -7.60 -15.07 10.01
CA HIS A 136 -7.14 -13.83 9.42
C HIS A 136 -8.29 -12.98 8.88
N SER A 137 -9.32 -13.61 8.29
CA SER A 137 -10.52 -12.88 7.83
C SER A 137 -11.28 -12.23 8.99
N ILE A 138 -11.40 -12.89 10.13
CA ILE A 138 -12.00 -12.32 11.35
C ILE A 138 -11.16 -11.14 11.84
N PHE A 139 -9.84 -11.31 11.90
CA PHE A 139 -8.92 -10.23 12.28
C PHE A 139 -9.05 -9.02 11.37
N MET A 140 -9.12 -9.22 10.03
CA MET A 140 -9.33 -8.15 9.06
C MET A 140 -10.67 -7.42 9.25
N THR A 141 -11.73 -8.14 9.66
CA THR A 141 -13.01 -7.53 9.99
C THR A 141 -12.89 -6.60 11.20
N ILE A 142 -12.19 -7.03 12.24
CA ILE A 142 -11.93 -6.20 13.43
C ILE A 142 -11.11 -4.95 13.04
N LEU A 143 -10.05 -5.13 12.24
CA LEU A 143 -9.24 -4.00 11.76
C LEU A 143 -10.05 -3.01 10.92
N SER A 144 -11.05 -3.47 10.18
CA SER A 144 -11.94 -2.57 9.44
C SER A 144 -12.73 -1.65 10.37
N VAL A 145 -13.18 -2.16 11.52
CA VAL A 145 -13.85 -1.32 12.54
C VAL A 145 -12.86 -0.30 13.12
N VAL A 146 -11.65 -0.75 13.47
CA VAL A 146 -10.59 0.15 13.98
C VAL A 146 -10.26 1.24 12.94
N PHE A 147 -10.21 0.87 11.66
CA PHE A 147 -9.99 1.83 10.57
C PHE A 147 -11.08 2.90 10.49
N PHE A 148 -12.36 2.53 10.62
CA PHE A 148 -13.46 3.51 10.66
C PHE A 148 -13.35 4.46 11.84
N VAL A 149 -12.96 3.97 13.02
CA VAL A 149 -12.71 4.81 14.19
C VAL A 149 -11.53 5.77 13.94
N ALA A 150 -10.44 5.27 13.37
CA ALA A 150 -9.28 6.08 13.01
C ALA A 150 -9.63 7.17 11.98
N LEU A 151 -10.45 6.83 10.97
CA LEU A 151 -10.96 7.80 9.99
C LEU A 151 -11.73 8.94 10.68
N PHE A 152 -12.67 8.59 11.56
CA PHE A 152 -13.44 9.58 12.30
C PHE A 152 -12.53 10.49 13.13
N LEU A 153 -11.56 9.92 13.85
CA LEU A 153 -10.61 10.71 14.65
C LEU A 153 -9.77 11.66 13.78
N PHE A 154 -9.20 11.19 12.69
CA PHE A 154 -8.29 11.99 11.85
C PHE A 154 -9.03 13.05 11.03
N ILE A 155 -10.24 12.77 10.56
CA ILE A 155 -10.98 13.70 9.71
C ILE A 155 -11.78 14.68 10.57
N ASP A 156 -12.53 14.19 11.55
CA ASP A 156 -13.49 15.01 12.30
C ASP A 156 -12.83 15.73 13.49
N ILE A 157 -12.05 15.03 14.31
CA ILE A 157 -11.42 15.59 15.50
C ILE A 157 -10.16 16.39 15.17
N TYR A 158 -9.23 15.81 14.37
CA TYR A 158 -7.99 16.49 14.00
C TYR A 158 -8.11 17.38 12.75
N GLN A 159 -9.24 17.36 12.05
CA GLN A 159 -9.53 18.18 10.86
C GLN A 159 -8.44 18.11 9.78
N LEU A 160 -7.82 16.95 9.59
CA LEU A 160 -6.74 16.74 8.63
C LEU A 160 -7.23 16.58 7.18
N GLY A 161 -8.55 16.60 6.94
CA GLY A 161 -9.13 16.46 5.60
C GLY A 161 -8.63 15.21 4.86
N VAL A 162 -8.23 15.39 3.60
CA VAL A 162 -7.70 14.29 2.74
C VAL A 162 -6.43 13.65 3.29
N SER A 163 -5.55 14.43 3.94
CA SER A 163 -4.34 13.87 4.56
C SER A 163 -4.69 12.92 5.71
N GLY A 164 -5.76 13.19 6.45
CA GLY A 164 -6.27 12.30 7.50
C GLY A 164 -6.67 10.93 6.96
N LEU A 165 -7.28 10.88 5.78
CA LEU A 165 -7.62 9.62 5.11
C LEU A 165 -6.37 8.82 4.74
N ILE A 166 -5.32 9.47 4.25
CA ILE A 166 -4.05 8.82 3.93
C ILE A 166 -3.39 8.26 5.20
N PHE A 167 -3.34 9.03 6.30
CA PHE A 167 -2.78 8.58 7.57
C PHE A 167 -3.58 7.43 8.19
N ALA A 168 -4.91 7.46 8.11
CA ALA A 168 -5.73 6.34 8.55
C ALA A 168 -5.42 5.05 7.77
N ASN A 169 -5.24 5.17 6.45
CA ASN A 169 -4.83 4.04 5.60
C ASN A 169 -3.42 3.53 5.97
N MET A 170 -2.45 4.42 6.23
CA MET A 170 -1.11 4.03 6.69
C MET A 170 -1.17 3.26 8.01
N ALA A 171 -1.94 3.75 8.98
CA ALA A 171 -2.15 3.08 10.27
C ALA A 171 -2.79 1.69 10.07
N ASN A 172 -3.83 1.61 9.24
CA ASN A 172 -4.48 0.33 8.92
C ASN A 172 -3.50 -0.67 8.28
N MET A 173 -2.71 -0.24 7.28
CA MET A 173 -1.70 -1.11 6.65
C MET A 173 -0.63 -1.57 7.64
N THR A 174 -0.18 -0.67 8.53
CA THR A 174 0.79 -1.03 9.58
C THR A 174 0.25 -2.13 10.50
N LEU A 175 -1.02 -2.02 10.93
CA LEU A 175 -1.67 -3.04 11.77
C LEU A 175 -1.91 -4.37 11.03
N ARG A 176 -2.01 -4.35 9.70
CA ARG A 176 -2.17 -5.56 8.87
C ARG A 176 -0.84 -6.29 8.66
N ILE A 177 0.28 -5.58 8.70
CA ILE A 177 1.63 -6.14 8.52
C ILE A 177 2.12 -6.82 9.81
N GLY A 178 1.73 -6.34 11.00
CA GLY A 178 2.13 -6.86 12.32
C GLY A 178 1.26 -8.00 12.79
#